data_bb40b1a601b20e6009ac0f21003b242c
#
_entry.id   bb40b1a601b20e6009ac0f21003b242c
#
_cell.length_a   1.000
_cell.length_b   1.000
_cell.length_c   1.000
_cell.angle_alpha   90.00
_cell.angle_beta   90.00
_cell.angle_gamma   90.00
#
_symmetry.space_group_name_H-M   'P 1'
#
loop_
_entity.id
_entity.type
_entity.pdbx_description
1 polymer ?
#
loop_
_entity_poly.entity_id
_entity_poly.type
_entity_poly.pdbx_seq_one_letter_code
_entity_poly.pdbx_strand_id
1 'polypeptide(L)'
;LISGNNTGTGILQNIMDSNGTGIICESEADTVSTAIGTEYGNWSDTLRKAFDHDRLSYNRRTDREYQEVSRSYLSVLLSGTPAQVKPLIPTAENGLFSRQNFYYMPRVTQWADQFGEDEVDVDEEFRLMGNEWKNTLDELTLRGLFTLKLTHAQHKQFNFLFDKLFHRSGKINGDEMSSSVIRLAVNACRMMSIVAILRSLEDPSLVKPDAHISSDNLKDRIIPRWNLVITDDDFHAVLALVEPLYLHATHVLSFLSSSVIKRRSTADKNMLFAEMEDEFIRRLLLEKAHDRRIPESTALT
;
A
#
# COMPACT_ATOMS: atom_id res chain seq x y z
N LEU A 1 12.96 -11.85 -8.76
CA LEU A 1 11.87 -12.33 -7.92
C LEU A 1 12.44 -12.86 -6.61
N ILE A 2 11.84 -12.50 -5.47
CA ILE A 2 12.24 -12.96 -4.15
C ILE A 2 11.08 -13.82 -3.60
N SER A 3 11.40 -15.03 -3.09
CA SER A 3 10.38 -15.88 -2.47
C SER A 3 9.90 -15.28 -1.14
N GLY A 4 8.60 -15.31 -0.91
CA GLY A 4 7.99 -14.93 0.36
C GLY A 4 8.27 -15.90 1.51
N ASN A 5 8.58 -17.16 1.21
CA ASN A 5 9.03 -18.14 2.19
C ASN A 5 10.53 -17.99 2.45
N ASN A 6 10.90 -17.00 3.25
CA ASN A 6 12.31 -16.67 3.46
C ASN A 6 12.55 -16.19 4.91
N THR A 7 13.80 -16.27 5.36
CA THR A 7 14.25 -15.66 6.62
C THR A 7 14.47 -14.16 6.44
N GLY A 8 14.48 -13.40 7.55
CA GLY A 8 14.79 -11.97 7.50
C GLY A 8 16.15 -11.68 6.86
N THR A 9 17.17 -12.48 7.17
CA THR A 9 18.51 -12.36 6.54
C THR A 9 18.47 -12.69 5.06
N GLY A 10 17.72 -13.74 4.68
CA GLY A 10 17.59 -14.14 3.28
C GLY A 10 16.91 -13.08 2.41
N ILE A 11 15.87 -12.42 2.92
CA ILE A 11 15.24 -11.27 2.25
C ILE A 11 16.27 -10.14 2.03
N LEU A 12 17.03 -9.80 3.08
CA LEU A 12 18.04 -8.73 2.98
C LEU A 12 19.14 -9.08 1.97
N GLN A 13 19.64 -10.31 1.99
CA GLN A 13 20.64 -10.79 1.02
C GLN A 13 20.12 -10.70 -0.41
N ASN A 14 18.92 -11.22 -0.68
CA ASN A 14 18.33 -11.16 -2.02
C ASN A 14 18.18 -9.71 -2.53
N ILE A 15 17.77 -8.77 -1.64
CA ILE A 15 17.68 -7.35 -2.01
C ILE A 15 19.07 -6.78 -2.33
N MET A 16 20.11 -7.13 -1.55
CA MET A 16 21.46 -6.65 -1.75
C MET A 16 22.10 -7.22 -3.01
N ASP A 17 21.94 -8.51 -3.27
CA ASP A 17 22.42 -9.18 -4.49
C ASP A 17 21.77 -8.59 -5.76
N SER A 18 20.60 -7.99 -5.61
CA SER A 18 19.86 -7.32 -6.69
C SER A 18 20.01 -5.79 -6.68
N ASN A 19 21.11 -5.26 -6.13
CA ASN A 19 21.38 -3.81 -6.04
C ASN A 19 20.25 -2.99 -5.40
N GLY A 20 19.63 -3.53 -4.37
CA GLY A 20 18.56 -2.85 -3.63
C GLY A 20 17.17 -2.99 -4.22
N THR A 21 16.98 -3.79 -5.28
CA THR A 21 15.70 -3.98 -5.94
C THR A 21 15.12 -5.38 -5.70
N GLY A 22 13.79 -5.52 -5.77
CA GLY A 22 13.17 -6.82 -5.65
C GLY A 22 11.66 -6.80 -5.84
N ILE A 23 11.10 -7.98 -6.13
CA ILE A 23 9.65 -8.21 -6.18
C ILE A 23 9.35 -9.47 -5.38
N ILE A 24 8.44 -9.38 -4.43
CA ILE A 24 7.79 -10.52 -3.78
C ILE A 24 6.41 -10.66 -4.41
N CYS A 25 6.11 -11.82 -4.99
CA CYS A 25 4.82 -12.09 -5.58
C CYS A 25 4.36 -13.49 -5.12
N GLU A 26 3.34 -13.53 -4.25
CA GLU A 26 2.82 -14.78 -3.70
C GLU A 26 1.31 -14.84 -3.90
N SER A 27 0.84 -15.95 -4.44
CA SER A 27 -0.58 -16.22 -4.64
C SER A 27 -1.32 -16.53 -3.34
N GLU A 28 -0.57 -16.90 -2.28
CA GLU A 28 -1.09 -17.22 -0.96
C GLU A 28 -0.35 -16.38 0.10
N ALA A 29 -1.05 -15.41 0.68
CA ALA A 29 -0.47 -14.48 1.65
C ALA A 29 0.02 -15.16 2.94
N ASP A 30 -0.44 -16.36 3.26
CA ASP A 30 0.01 -17.14 4.40
C ASP A 30 1.44 -17.67 4.24
N THR A 31 1.96 -17.83 3.03
CA THR A 31 3.39 -18.07 2.78
C THR A 31 4.25 -17.01 3.46
N VAL A 32 3.91 -15.74 3.25
CA VAL A 32 4.61 -14.60 3.85
C VAL A 32 4.32 -14.50 5.36
N SER A 33 3.07 -14.68 5.77
CA SER A 33 2.69 -14.56 7.19
C SER A 33 3.36 -15.65 8.04
N THR A 34 3.47 -16.87 7.53
CA THR A 34 4.17 -17.96 8.18
C THR A 34 5.65 -17.65 8.34
N ALA A 35 6.30 -17.15 7.29
CA ALA A 35 7.70 -16.76 7.34
C ALA A 35 7.95 -15.62 8.34
N ILE A 36 7.12 -14.57 8.33
CA ILE A 36 7.22 -13.44 9.28
C ILE A 36 6.95 -13.87 10.72
N GLY A 37 6.09 -14.84 10.94
CA GLY A 37 5.70 -15.35 12.26
C GLY A 37 6.76 -16.21 12.95
N THR A 38 7.82 -16.63 12.24
CA THR A 38 8.89 -17.45 12.84
C THR A 38 9.88 -16.59 13.64
N GLU A 39 10.59 -17.19 14.59
CA GLU A 39 11.58 -16.54 15.42
C GLU A 39 12.69 -15.83 14.62
N TYR A 40 13.08 -16.41 13.49
CA TYR A 40 14.11 -15.88 12.57
C TYR A 40 13.54 -15.15 11.36
N GLY A 41 12.21 -15.07 11.24
CA GLY A 41 11.52 -14.59 10.05
C GLY A 41 10.91 -13.20 10.15
N ASN A 42 11.07 -12.51 11.27
CA ASN A 42 10.41 -11.20 11.44
C ASN A 42 11.10 -10.11 10.61
N TRP A 43 10.72 -10.05 9.33
CA TRP A 43 11.17 -9.04 8.38
C TRP A 43 10.10 -8.01 8.01
N SER A 44 9.06 -7.86 8.84
CA SER A 44 8.03 -6.85 8.61
C SER A 44 8.57 -5.41 8.71
N ASP A 45 9.63 -5.19 9.47
CA ASP A 45 10.36 -3.92 9.53
C ASP A 45 11.10 -3.63 8.20
N THR A 46 11.64 -4.67 7.56
CA THR A 46 12.26 -4.56 6.22
C THR A 46 11.26 -4.09 5.19
N LEU A 47 10.02 -4.63 5.19
CA LEU A 47 8.95 -4.17 4.31
C LEU A 47 8.60 -2.70 4.54
N ARG A 48 8.54 -2.29 5.80
CA ARG A 48 8.23 -0.89 6.15
C ARG A 48 9.33 0.07 5.72
N LYS A 49 10.59 -0.29 5.92
CA LYS A 49 11.75 0.50 5.46
C LYS A 49 11.82 0.55 3.94
N ALA A 50 11.61 -0.59 3.27
CA ALA A 50 11.62 -0.66 1.82
C ALA A 50 10.50 0.17 1.18
N PHE A 51 9.33 0.27 1.81
CA PHE A 51 8.26 1.17 1.37
C PHE A 51 8.71 2.64 1.34
N ASP A 52 9.46 3.06 2.33
CA ASP A 52 9.98 4.44 2.43
C ASP A 52 11.31 4.63 1.67
N HIS A 53 11.78 3.61 0.95
CA HIS A 53 13.08 3.56 0.25
C HIS A 53 14.27 3.82 1.18
N ASP A 54 14.13 3.42 2.43
CA ASP A 54 15.17 3.58 3.45
C ASP A 54 16.35 2.63 3.21
N ARG A 55 17.46 2.95 3.89
CA ARG A 55 18.63 2.11 3.95
C ARG A 55 18.31 0.79 4.65
N LEU A 56 18.75 -0.29 4.04
CA LEU A 56 18.76 -1.63 4.63
C LEU A 56 20.20 -2.07 4.87
N SER A 57 20.45 -2.68 6.02
CA SER A 57 21.77 -3.22 6.35
C SER A 57 21.64 -4.43 7.25
N TYR A 58 22.58 -5.34 7.17
CA TYR A 58 22.77 -6.37 8.17
C TYR A 58 24.25 -6.53 8.53
N ASN A 59 24.49 -7.04 9.74
CA ASN A 59 25.84 -7.31 10.24
C ASN A 59 25.87 -8.70 10.87
N ARG A 60 26.67 -9.60 10.28
CA ARG A 60 26.96 -10.93 10.84
C ARG A 60 28.28 -10.89 11.57
N ARG A 61 28.23 -10.92 12.90
CA ARG A 61 29.45 -10.94 13.73
C ARG A 61 30.29 -12.19 13.52
N THR A 62 29.66 -13.34 13.29
CA THR A 62 30.32 -14.64 13.09
C THR A 62 31.24 -14.62 11.90
N ASP A 63 30.81 -14.02 10.80
CA ASP A 63 31.52 -13.98 9.54
C ASP A 63 32.22 -12.64 9.28
N ARG A 64 32.11 -11.69 10.23
CA ARG A 64 32.56 -10.29 10.10
C ARG A 64 32.03 -9.62 8.83
N GLU A 65 30.84 -10.03 8.42
CA GLU A 65 30.17 -9.57 7.22
C GLU A 65 29.26 -8.38 7.54
N TYR A 66 29.49 -7.27 6.85
CA TYR A 66 28.59 -6.12 6.84
C TYR A 66 28.17 -5.83 5.41
N GLN A 67 26.89 -5.79 5.16
CA GLN A 67 26.33 -5.39 3.88
C GLN A 67 25.25 -4.33 4.07
N GLU A 68 25.17 -3.39 3.14
CA GLU A 68 24.13 -2.38 3.12
C GLU A 68 23.74 -1.97 1.71
N VAL A 69 22.51 -1.55 1.58
CA VAL A 69 21.99 -0.82 0.42
C VAL A 69 21.41 0.50 0.89
N SER A 70 21.87 1.60 0.31
CA SER A 70 21.49 2.95 0.76
C SER A 70 20.05 3.32 0.43
N ARG A 71 19.47 2.71 -0.61
CA ARG A 71 18.05 2.84 -0.98
C ARG A 71 17.51 1.51 -1.45
N SER A 72 16.39 1.08 -0.89
CA SER A 72 15.72 -0.16 -1.27
C SER A 72 14.45 0.11 -2.10
N TYR A 73 14.22 -0.74 -3.09
CA TYR A 73 13.07 -0.69 -3.99
C TYR A 73 12.44 -2.09 -4.05
N LEU A 74 11.52 -2.34 -3.14
CA LEU A 74 10.85 -3.63 -3.04
C LEU A 74 9.37 -3.46 -3.37
N SER A 75 8.90 -4.18 -4.38
CA SER A 75 7.49 -4.32 -4.69
C SER A 75 6.95 -5.60 -4.08
N VAL A 76 5.73 -5.56 -3.55
CA VAL A 76 5.07 -6.71 -2.93
C VAL A 76 3.67 -6.85 -3.50
N LEU A 77 3.38 -8.01 -4.08
CA LEU A 77 2.06 -8.39 -4.55
C LEU A 77 1.66 -9.69 -3.85
N LEU A 78 0.59 -9.64 -3.08
CA LEU A 78 0.06 -10.78 -2.34
C LEU A 78 -1.41 -10.95 -2.67
N SER A 79 -1.84 -12.18 -2.87
CA SER A 79 -3.26 -12.51 -2.87
C SER A 79 -3.58 -13.49 -1.74
N GLY A 80 -4.85 -13.58 -1.36
CA GLY A 80 -5.27 -14.46 -0.29
C GLY A 80 -6.66 -14.17 0.21
N THR A 81 -7.11 -14.95 1.17
CA THR A 81 -8.42 -14.80 1.81
C THR A 81 -8.38 -13.76 2.94
N PRO A 82 -9.52 -13.19 3.34
CA PRO A 82 -9.57 -12.28 4.48
C PRO A 82 -9.01 -12.88 5.78
N ALA A 83 -9.10 -14.21 5.96
CA ALA A 83 -8.56 -14.89 7.13
C ALA A 83 -7.03 -14.86 7.21
N GLN A 84 -6.34 -14.74 6.07
CA GLN A 84 -4.88 -14.68 5.97
C GLN A 84 -4.32 -13.29 6.29
N VAL A 85 -5.17 -12.25 6.30
CA VAL A 85 -4.71 -10.89 6.59
C VAL A 85 -4.25 -10.72 8.04
N LYS A 86 -4.97 -11.31 8.99
CA LYS A 86 -4.66 -11.16 10.42
C LYS A 86 -3.34 -11.79 10.84
N PRO A 87 -2.96 -13.00 10.39
CA PRO A 87 -1.62 -13.53 10.61
C PRO A 87 -0.50 -12.67 9.99
N LEU A 88 -0.74 -12.10 8.81
CA LEU A 88 0.22 -11.24 8.12
C LEU A 88 0.37 -9.87 8.81
N ILE A 89 -0.73 -9.28 9.25
CA ILE A 89 -0.81 -7.97 9.90
C ILE A 89 -1.59 -8.12 11.21
N PRO A 90 -0.93 -8.54 12.29
CA PRO A 90 -1.60 -8.82 13.56
C PRO A 90 -2.34 -7.62 14.16
N THR A 91 -1.78 -6.41 13.95
CA THR A 91 -2.38 -5.16 14.42
C THR A 91 -2.15 -4.06 13.38
N ALA A 92 -3.10 -3.13 13.26
CA ALA A 92 -2.94 -1.97 12.37
C ALA A 92 -1.84 -1.00 12.87
N GLU A 93 -1.54 -1.02 14.16
CA GLU A 93 -0.54 -0.15 14.80
C GLU A 93 0.90 -0.47 14.39
N ASN A 94 1.20 -1.67 13.89
CA ASN A 94 2.58 -2.03 13.51
C ASN A 94 3.11 -1.29 12.28
N GLY A 95 2.27 -0.50 11.62
CA GLY A 95 2.60 0.33 10.47
C GLY A 95 2.70 -0.44 9.14
N LEU A 96 2.60 -1.76 9.11
CA LEU A 96 2.57 -2.54 7.86
C LEU A 96 1.22 -2.35 7.15
N PHE A 97 0.12 -2.32 7.92
CA PHE A 97 -1.22 -2.09 7.39
C PHE A 97 -1.30 -0.82 6.56
N SER A 98 -0.81 0.29 7.09
CA SER A 98 -0.91 1.59 6.42
C SER A 98 -0.10 1.69 5.12
N ARG A 99 0.84 0.77 4.90
CA ARG A 99 1.71 0.72 3.71
C ARG A 99 1.20 -0.19 2.60
N GLN A 100 0.14 -0.96 2.86
CA GLN A 100 -0.49 -1.84 1.86
C GLN A 100 -1.64 -1.13 1.16
N ASN A 101 -1.76 -1.32 -0.14
CA ASN A 101 -2.99 -1.04 -0.86
C ASN A 101 -3.81 -2.33 -0.89
N PHE A 102 -4.99 -2.28 -0.28
CA PHE A 102 -5.89 -3.43 -0.28
C PHE A 102 -6.85 -3.34 -1.46
N TYR A 103 -6.97 -4.43 -2.19
CA TYR A 103 -8.02 -4.60 -3.19
C TYR A 103 -8.91 -5.78 -2.79
N TYR A 104 -10.09 -5.47 -2.26
CA TYR A 104 -11.05 -6.47 -1.86
C TYR A 104 -11.93 -6.85 -3.05
N MET A 105 -11.77 -8.08 -3.55
CA MET A 105 -12.57 -8.57 -4.67
C MET A 105 -13.97 -8.93 -4.20
N PRO A 106 -15.02 -8.59 -4.98
CA PRO A 106 -16.36 -9.01 -4.68
C PRO A 106 -16.49 -10.53 -4.76
N ARG A 107 -17.45 -11.08 -4.02
CA ARG A 107 -17.71 -12.51 -4.06
C ARG A 107 -18.20 -12.92 -5.45
N VAL A 108 -17.62 -13.98 -6.00
CA VAL A 108 -18.11 -14.61 -7.24
C VAL A 108 -19.48 -15.21 -6.94
N THR A 109 -20.51 -14.76 -7.67
CA THR A 109 -21.91 -15.18 -7.48
C THR A 109 -22.44 -16.08 -8.58
N GLN A 110 -21.70 -16.21 -9.68
CA GLN A 110 -22.08 -17.01 -10.82
C GLN A 110 -20.98 -17.99 -11.17
N TRP A 111 -21.38 -19.18 -11.54
CA TRP A 111 -20.46 -20.15 -12.12
C TRP A 111 -20.09 -19.71 -13.53
N ALA A 112 -18.79 -19.70 -13.85
CA ALA A 112 -18.31 -19.50 -15.21
C ALA A 112 -18.11 -20.85 -15.89
N ASP A 113 -18.54 -20.97 -17.14
CA ASP A 113 -18.27 -22.16 -17.97
C ASP A 113 -16.75 -22.27 -18.18
N GLN A 114 -16.21 -23.42 -17.81
CA GLN A 114 -14.77 -23.72 -17.95
C GLN A 114 -14.45 -24.45 -19.26
N PHE A 115 -15.47 -24.79 -20.04
CA PHE A 115 -15.34 -25.60 -21.26
C PHE A 115 -15.76 -24.81 -22.52
N GLY A 116 -15.75 -23.47 -22.44
CA GLY A 116 -16.11 -22.62 -23.58
C GLY A 116 -15.14 -22.78 -24.75
N GLU A 117 -15.66 -22.57 -25.98
CA GLU A 117 -14.90 -22.75 -27.21
C GLU A 117 -13.78 -21.71 -27.45
N ASP A 118 -13.76 -20.62 -26.67
CA ASP A 118 -12.76 -19.55 -26.76
C ASP A 118 -11.60 -19.81 -25.76
N GLU A 119 -10.80 -20.85 -26.02
CA GLU A 119 -9.55 -21.06 -25.28
C GLU A 119 -8.52 -19.99 -25.70
N VAL A 120 -8.37 -18.97 -24.88
CA VAL A 120 -7.20 -18.09 -24.94
C VAL A 120 -6.04 -18.78 -24.23
N ASP A 121 -4.93 -18.98 -24.90
CA ASP A 121 -3.69 -19.43 -24.27
C ASP A 121 -3.14 -18.29 -23.39
N VAL A 122 -3.57 -18.28 -22.13
CA VAL A 122 -3.23 -17.24 -21.14
C VAL A 122 -1.72 -17.21 -20.89
N ASP A 123 -1.05 -18.35 -20.92
CA ASP A 123 0.39 -18.45 -20.69
C ASP A 123 1.16 -17.78 -21.83
N GLU A 124 0.73 -17.98 -23.08
CA GLU A 124 1.34 -17.32 -24.24
C GLU A 124 1.09 -15.80 -24.22
N GLU A 125 -0.11 -15.36 -23.90
CA GLU A 125 -0.41 -13.93 -23.76
C GLU A 125 0.47 -13.27 -22.68
N PHE A 126 0.59 -13.88 -21.50
CA PHE A 126 1.49 -13.38 -20.46
C PHE A 126 2.95 -13.39 -20.87
N ARG A 127 3.39 -14.40 -21.64
CA ARG A 127 4.76 -14.46 -22.16
C ARG A 127 5.04 -13.30 -23.15
N LEU A 128 4.10 -13.00 -24.04
CA LEU A 128 4.19 -11.88 -24.98
C LEU A 128 4.25 -10.55 -24.24
N MET A 129 3.33 -10.31 -23.30
CA MET A 129 3.31 -9.11 -22.46
C MET A 129 4.61 -8.96 -21.66
N GLY A 130 5.15 -10.05 -21.12
CA GLY A 130 6.41 -10.05 -20.38
C GLY A 130 7.61 -9.64 -21.23
N ASN A 131 7.65 -10.06 -22.50
CA ASN A 131 8.71 -9.66 -23.44
C ASN A 131 8.60 -8.16 -23.80
N GLU A 132 7.39 -7.66 -24.07
CA GLU A 132 7.17 -6.23 -24.31
C GLU A 132 7.56 -5.40 -23.08
N TRP A 133 7.18 -5.85 -21.89
CA TRP A 133 7.52 -5.19 -20.64
C TRP A 133 9.02 -5.13 -20.40
N LYS A 134 9.74 -6.22 -20.69
CA LYS A 134 11.20 -6.24 -20.59
C LYS A 134 11.84 -5.20 -21.50
N ASN A 135 11.43 -5.13 -22.76
CA ASN A 135 11.93 -4.14 -23.71
C ASN A 135 11.65 -2.70 -23.24
N THR A 136 10.45 -2.46 -22.69
CA THR A 136 10.05 -1.19 -22.11
C THR A 136 10.95 -0.79 -20.93
N LEU A 137 11.25 -1.73 -20.02
CA LEU A 137 12.13 -1.47 -18.88
C LEU A 137 13.57 -1.17 -19.33
N ASP A 138 14.07 -1.90 -20.31
CA ASP A 138 15.40 -1.65 -20.88
C ASP A 138 15.49 -0.23 -21.48
N GLU A 139 14.48 0.19 -22.22
CA GLU A 139 14.38 1.56 -22.76
C GLU A 139 14.32 2.62 -21.65
N LEU A 140 13.45 2.45 -20.66
CA LEU A 140 13.29 3.40 -19.55
C LEU A 140 14.56 3.54 -18.70
N THR A 141 15.30 2.43 -18.51
CA THR A 141 16.56 2.42 -17.78
C THR A 141 17.60 3.31 -18.47
N LEU A 142 17.60 3.34 -19.79
CA LEU A 142 18.53 4.17 -20.59
C LEU A 142 18.17 5.66 -20.54
N ARG A 143 16.88 6.00 -20.30
CA ARG A 143 16.42 7.39 -20.29
C ARG A 143 16.88 8.17 -19.06
N GLY A 144 17.11 7.54 -17.92
CA GLY A 144 17.56 8.17 -16.68
C GLY A 144 16.46 8.39 -15.65
N LEU A 145 16.47 9.51 -14.91
CA LEU A 145 15.57 9.79 -13.80
C LEU A 145 14.41 10.70 -14.21
N PHE A 146 13.20 10.38 -13.77
CA PHE A 146 12.00 11.15 -14.01
C PHE A 146 11.51 11.80 -12.71
N THR A 147 11.05 13.05 -12.80
CA THR A 147 10.39 13.78 -11.72
C THR A 147 8.99 14.17 -12.14
N LEU A 148 7.97 13.59 -11.49
CA LEU A 148 6.57 13.94 -11.75
C LEU A 148 6.31 15.41 -11.40
N LYS A 149 5.68 16.14 -12.32
CA LYS A 149 5.22 17.51 -12.12
C LYS A 149 3.71 17.58 -12.26
N LEU A 150 3.05 18.09 -11.24
CA LEU A 150 1.63 18.39 -11.26
C LEU A 150 1.43 19.88 -11.60
N THR A 151 0.36 20.17 -12.32
CA THR A 151 -0.10 21.55 -12.51
C THR A 151 -0.63 22.12 -11.19
N HIS A 152 -0.73 23.45 -11.09
CA HIS A 152 -1.29 24.07 -9.88
C HIS A 152 -2.73 23.64 -9.60
N ALA A 153 -3.53 23.40 -10.64
CA ALA A 153 -4.90 22.89 -10.50
C ALA A 153 -4.94 21.46 -9.96
N GLN A 154 -4.14 20.55 -10.54
CA GLN A 154 -3.99 19.18 -10.08
C GLN A 154 -3.50 19.12 -8.62
N HIS A 155 -2.51 19.95 -8.26
CA HIS A 155 -2.01 20.04 -6.88
C HIS A 155 -3.11 20.46 -5.89
N LYS A 156 -3.94 21.46 -6.24
CA LYS A 156 -5.08 21.87 -5.40
C LYS A 156 -6.12 20.74 -5.24
N GLN A 157 -6.45 20.07 -6.34
CA GLN A 157 -7.43 18.96 -6.31
C GLN A 157 -6.91 17.78 -5.47
N PHE A 158 -5.64 17.42 -5.63
CA PHE A 158 -4.99 16.38 -4.84
C PHE A 158 -5.06 16.69 -3.35
N ASN A 159 -4.61 17.86 -2.94
CA ASN A 159 -4.63 18.25 -1.54
C ASN A 159 -6.06 18.31 -0.97
N PHE A 160 -7.03 18.83 -1.72
CA PHE A 160 -8.43 18.88 -1.28
C PHE A 160 -9.00 17.49 -1.03
N LEU A 161 -8.74 16.52 -1.93
CA LEU A 161 -9.21 15.15 -1.77
C LEU A 161 -8.61 14.50 -0.51
N PHE A 162 -7.30 14.58 -0.35
CA PHE A 162 -6.61 13.93 0.76
C PHE A 162 -6.86 14.61 2.11
N ASP A 163 -7.01 15.93 2.16
CA ASP A 163 -7.44 16.66 3.35
C ASP A 163 -8.83 16.19 3.81
N LYS A 164 -9.80 16.11 2.88
CA LYS A 164 -11.14 15.59 3.16
C LYS A 164 -11.12 14.15 3.69
N LEU A 165 -10.33 13.27 3.06
CA LEU A 165 -10.20 11.88 3.47
C LEU A 165 -9.53 11.77 4.85
N PHE A 166 -8.48 12.56 5.10
CA PHE A 166 -7.76 12.58 6.37
C PHE A 166 -8.67 12.96 7.53
N HIS A 167 -9.41 14.06 7.39
CA HIS A 167 -10.37 14.50 8.42
C HIS A 167 -11.53 13.53 8.61
N ARG A 168 -12.05 12.91 7.53
CA ARG A 168 -13.08 11.87 7.60
C ARG A 168 -12.58 10.63 8.34
N SER A 169 -11.37 10.18 8.03
CA SER A 169 -10.81 8.96 8.62
C SER A 169 -10.56 9.10 10.12
N GLY A 170 -10.02 10.22 10.58
CA GLY A 170 -9.78 10.48 12.00
C GLY A 170 -11.05 10.46 12.82
N LYS A 171 -12.16 10.98 12.27
CA LYS A 171 -13.46 11.00 12.96
C LYS A 171 -14.14 9.63 13.02
N ILE A 172 -13.97 8.79 12.00
CA ILE A 172 -14.73 7.53 11.86
C ILE A 172 -13.93 6.32 12.34
N ASN A 173 -12.64 6.24 11.97
CA ASN A 173 -11.83 5.03 12.08
C ASN A 173 -10.60 5.21 13.00
N GLY A 174 -10.37 6.40 13.53
CA GLY A 174 -9.25 6.71 14.42
C GLY A 174 -7.90 6.90 13.71
N ASP A 175 -6.83 6.99 14.50
CA ASP A 175 -5.48 7.38 14.04
C ASP A 175 -4.84 6.36 13.08
N GLU A 176 -5.21 5.08 13.18
CA GLU A 176 -4.71 4.02 12.32
C GLU A 176 -5.05 4.27 10.84
N MET A 177 -6.30 4.69 10.57
CA MET A 177 -6.73 5.05 9.22
C MET A 177 -6.18 6.39 8.74
N SER A 178 -5.93 7.33 9.65
CA SER A 178 -5.26 8.58 9.30
C SER A 178 -3.86 8.34 8.75
N SER A 179 -3.11 7.43 9.38
CA SER A 179 -1.81 6.97 8.87
C SER A 179 -1.91 6.29 7.50
N SER A 180 -2.99 5.52 7.27
CA SER A 180 -3.24 4.86 5.98
C SER A 180 -3.56 5.88 4.88
N VAL A 181 -4.31 6.94 5.18
CA VAL A 181 -4.60 8.01 4.21
C VAL A 181 -3.33 8.73 3.77
N ILE A 182 -2.40 9.04 4.70
CA ILE A 182 -1.12 9.67 4.37
C ILE A 182 -0.33 8.78 3.38
N ARG A 183 -0.28 7.47 3.63
CA ARG A 183 0.45 6.55 2.75
C ARG A 183 -0.27 6.25 1.45
N LEU A 184 -1.59 6.29 1.45
CA LEU A 184 -2.39 6.22 0.23
C LEU A 184 -2.09 7.42 -0.69
N ALA A 185 -1.86 8.62 -0.12
CA ALA A 185 -1.42 9.78 -0.89
C ALA A 185 -0.05 9.55 -1.56
N VAL A 186 0.91 8.96 -0.83
CA VAL A 186 2.21 8.57 -1.40
C VAL A 186 2.03 7.55 -2.53
N ASN A 187 1.18 6.54 -2.32
CA ASN A 187 0.90 5.52 -3.33
C ASN A 187 0.17 6.12 -4.55
N ALA A 188 -0.73 7.08 -4.36
CA ALA A 188 -1.36 7.81 -5.47
C ALA A 188 -0.31 8.55 -6.32
N CYS A 189 0.66 9.24 -5.69
CA CYS A 189 1.77 9.86 -6.41
C CYS A 189 2.62 8.83 -7.17
N ARG A 190 2.85 7.64 -6.60
CA ARG A 190 3.58 6.55 -7.28
C ARG A 190 2.79 6.02 -8.47
N MET A 191 1.48 5.79 -8.32
CA MET A 191 0.61 5.39 -9.43
C MET A 191 0.60 6.44 -10.55
N MET A 192 0.45 7.72 -10.21
CA MET A 192 0.56 8.82 -11.16
C MET A 192 1.89 8.82 -11.91
N SER A 193 3.00 8.58 -11.20
CA SER A 193 4.33 8.52 -11.81
C SER A 193 4.45 7.37 -12.79
N ILE A 194 3.94 6.18 -12.44
CA ILE A 194 3.95 5.00 -13.31
C ILE A 194 3.10 5.24 -14.56
N VAL A 195 1.86 5.70 -14.39
CA VAL A 195 0.96 5.97 -15.51
C VAL A 195 1.55 7.02 -16.45
N ALA A 196 2.08 8.12 -15.89
CA ALA A 196 2.69 9.17 -16.69
C ALA A 196 3.96 8.70 -17.44
N ILE A 197 4.80 7.82 -16.82
CA ILE A 197 5.95 7.21 -17.50
C ILE A 197 5.47 6.36 -18.68
N LEU A 198 4.49 5.49 -18.47
CA LEU A 198 3.94 4.64 -19.52
C LEU A 198 3.32 5.47 -20.64
N ARG A 199 2.55 6.50 -20.29
CA ARG A 199 1.98 7.44 -21.28
C ARG A 199 3.07 8.16 -22.09
N SER A 200 4.21 8.46 -21.48
CA SER A 200 5.32 9.14 -22.15
C SER A 200 6.02 8.28 -23.22
N LEU A 201 5.82 6.98 -23.21
CA LEU A 201 6.29 6.08 -24.27
C LEU A 201 5.42 6.25 -25.54
N GLU A 202 4.13 6.53 -25.36
CA GLU A 202 3.19 6.81 -26.46
C GLU A 202 3.27 8.27 -26.91
N ASP A 203 3.46 9.21 -25.97
CA ASP A 203 3.54 10.65 -26.23
C ASP A 203 4.82 11.26 -25.60
N PRO A 204 5.93 11.31 -26.34
CA PRO A 204 7.19 11.90 -25.87
C PRO A 204 7.13 13.39 -25.51
N SER A 205 6.09 14.12 -25.93
CA SER A 205 5.93 15.56 -25.59
C SER A 205 5.67 15.79 -24.09
N LEU A 206 5.26 14.75 -23.37
CA LEU A 206 5.03 14.80 -21.91
C LEU A 206 6.33 14.78 -21.09
N VAL A 207 7.47 14.56 -21.75
CA VAL A 207 8.79 14.54 -21.10
C VAL A 207 9.57 15.79 -21.51
N LYS A 208 10.01 16.57 -20.52
CA LYS A 208 10.81 17.78 -20.75
C LYS A 208 12.14 17.67 -20.00
N PRO A 209 13.26 18.14 -20.60
CA PRO A 209 14.53 18.20 -19.87
C PRO A 209 14.37 18.97 -18.57
N ASP A 210 14.98 18.50 -17.51
CA ASP A 210 15.09 19.29 -16.28
C ASP A 210 16.18 20.34 -16.48
N ALA A 211 15.79 21.62 -16.44
CA ALA A 211 16.72 22.73 -16.58
C ALA A 211 17.70 22.87 -15.38
N HIS A 212 17.40 22.23 -14.27
CA HIS A 212 18.23 22.20 -13.07
C HIS A 212 19.06 20.92 -13.01
N ILE A 213 20.03 20.79 -13.90
CA ILE A 213 21.09 19.77 -13.77
C ILE A 213 21.97 20.22 -12.61
N SER A 214 21.61 19.86 -11.37
CA SER A 214 22.57 19.92 -10.28
C SER A 214 23.59 18.79 -10.53
N SER A 215 24.84 19.18 -10.71
CA SER A 215 25.96 18.28 -10.68
C SER A 215 26.12 17.71 -9.27
N ASP A 216 25.28 16.74 -8.88
CA ASP A 216 25.58 15.93 -7.73
C ASP A 216 26.82 15.10 -8.11
N ASN A 217 27.94 15.42 -7.48
CA ASN A 217 29.23 14.79 -7.58
C ASN A 217 29.19 13.31 -7.14
N LEU A 218 28.48 12.49 -7.87
CA LEU A 218 28.61 11.04 -7.84
C LEU A 218 29.44 10.64 -9.06
N LYS A 219 30.77 10.63 -8.85
CA LYS A 219 31.80 10.01 -9.70
C LYS A 219 31.35 9.78 -11.15
N ASP A 220 31.56 10.78 -12.00
CA ASP A 220 31.73 10.70 -13.46
C ASP A 220 30.56 10.21 -14.34
N ARG A 221 29.32 10.09 -13.85
CA ARG A 221 28.17 9.86 -14.70
C ARG A 221 27.08 10.91 -14.46
N ILE A 222 26.89 11.78 -15.42
CA ILE A 222 25.71 12.66 -15.48
C ILE A 222 24.51 11.77 -15.84
N ILE A 223 23.64 11.50 -14.86
CA ILE A 223 22.37 10.82 -15.12
C ILE A 223 21.37 11.86 -15.61
N PRO A 224 20.82 11.73 -16.82
CA PRO A 224 19.81 12.68 -17.32
C PRO A 224 18.60 12.73 -16.37
N ARG A 225 18.09 13.95 -16.16
CA ARG A 225 16.86 14.17 -15.38
C ARG A 225 15.80 14.78 -16.27
N TRP A 226 14.58 14.29 -16.12
CA TRP A 226 13.44 14.68 -16.93
C TRP A 226 12.27 15.08 -16.05
N ASN A 227 11.60 16.16 -16.41
CA ASN A 227 10.30 16.51 -15.86
C ASN A 227 9.23 15.76 -16.65
N LEU A 228 8.41 15.00 -15.94
CA LEU A 228 7.33 14.21 -16.47
C LEU A 228 6.00 14.88 -16.14
N VAL A 229 5.18 15.18 -17.14
CA VAL A 229 3.87 15.80 -16.98
C VAL A 229 2.81 14.72 -17.09
N ILE A 230 1.89 14.66 -16.12
CA ILE A 230 0.71 13.80 -16.20
C ILE A 230 -0.43 14.55 -16.89
N THR A 231 -1.16 13.87 -17.76
CA THR A 231 -2.38 14.40 -18.37
C THR A 231 -3.49 14.56 -17.33
N ASP A 232 -4.47 15.42 -17.57
CA ASP A 232 -5.60 15.58 -16.66
C ASP A 232 -6.44 14.30 -16.57
N ASP A 233 -6.60 13.58 -17.69
CA ASP A 233 -7.35 12.32 -17.71
C ASP A 233 -6.66 11.24 -16.87
N ASP A 234 -5.36 11.04 -17.03
CA ASP A 234 -4.59 10.08 -16.23
C ASP A 234 -4.56 10.48 -14.75
N PHE A 235 -4.46 11.78 -14.45
CA PHE A 235 -4.53 12.30 -13.10
C PHE A 235 -5.87 11.97 -12.43
N HIS A 236 -6.99 12.25 -13.13
CA HIS A 236 -8.32 11.95 -12.60
C HIS A 236 -8.59 10.44 -12.51
N ALA A 237 -8.09 9.65 -13.43
CA ALA A 237 -8.18 8.19 -13.37
C ALA A 237 -7.51 7.63 -12.10
N VAL A 238 -6.30 8.11 -11.77
CA VAL A 238 -5.63 7.71 -10.52
C VAL A 238 -6.38 8.22 -9.29
N LEU A 239 -6.87 9.46 -9.29
CA LEU A 239 -7.67 9.97 -8.16
C LEU A 239 -8.95 9.19 -7.94
N ALA A 240 -9.59 8.70 -9.02
CA ALA A 240 -10.80 7.87 -8.92
C ALA A 240 -10.54 6.53 -8.21
N LEU A 241 -9.31 6.01 -8.20
CA LEU A 241 -8.95 4.80 -7.45
C LEU A 241 -8.77 5.05 -5.95
N VAL A 242 -8.55 6.28 -5.52
CA VAL A 242 -8.22 6.59 -4.12
C VAL A 242 -9.36 6.24 -3.16
N GLU A 243 -10.60 6.62 -3.49
CA GLU A 243 -11.73 6.33 -2.60
C GLU A 243 -12.07 4.83 -2.52
N PRO A 244 -12.14 4.05 -3.61
CA PRO A 244 -12.23 2.59 -3.54
C PRO A 244 -11.14 1.94 -2.70
N LEU A 245 -9.87 2.31 -2.88
CA LEU A 245 -8.77 1.75 -2.10
C LEU A 245 -8.89 2.12 -0.60
N TYR A 246 -9.32 3.33 -0.28
CA TYR A 246 -9.62 3.74 1.09
C TYR A 246 -10.74 2.89 1.70
N LEU A 247 -11.84 2.66 0.97
CA LEU A 247 -12.96 1.84 1.43
C LEU A 247 -12.54 0.38 1.62
N HIS A 248 -11.74 -0.17 0.72
CA HIS A 248 -11.20 -1.52 0.86
C HIS A 248 -10.28 -1.63 2.09
N ALA A 249 -9.40 -0.66 2.32
CA ALA A 249 -8.58 -0.61 3.54
C ALA A 249 -9.44 -0.54 4.80
N THR A 250 -10.50 0.28 4.81
CA THR A 250 -11.44 0.36 5.94
C THR A 250 -12.15 -0.98 6.18
N HIS A 251 -12.53 -1.67 5.11
CA HIS A 251 -13.15 -2.98 5.21
C HIS A 251 -12.19 -4.01 5.80
N VAL A 252 -10.93 -4.05 5.31
CA VAL A 252 -9.91 -4.94 5.85
C VAL A 252 -9.59 -4.63 7.32
N LEU A 253 -9.54 -3.34 7.69
CA LEU A 253 -9.34 -2.93 9.09
C LEU A 253 -10.39 -3.54 10.01
N SER A 254 -11.64 -3.69 9.56
CA SER A 254 -12.71 -4.28 10.35
C SER A 254 -12.42 -5.74 10.75
N PHE A 255 -11.69 -6.50 9.93
CA PHE A 255 -11.26 -7.86 10.27
C PHE A 255 -10.17 -7.89 11.34
N LEU A 256 -9.29 -6.89 11.36
CA LEU A 256 -8.22 -6.76 12.35
C LEU A 256 -8.77 -6.32 13.69
N SER A 257 -9.74 -5.42 13.68
CA SER A 257 -10.32 -4.77 14.87
C SER A 257 -11.27 -5.67 15.67
N SER A 258 -11.67 -6.82 15.15
CA SER A 258 -12.67 -7.69 15.81
C SER A 258 -12.27 -8.20 17.21
N SER A 259 -10.99 -8.16 17.59
CA SER A 259 -10.53 -8.43 18.96
C SER A 259 -10.47 -7.17 19.86
N VAL A 260 -10.42 -5.98 19.26
CA VAL A 260 -10.38 -4.68 19.95
C VAL A 260 -11.80 -4.19 20.22
N ILE A 261 -12.79 -4.60 19.43
CA ILE A 261 -14.21 -4.24 19.61
C ILE A 261 -14.73 -4.59 21.03
N LYS A 262 -14.27 -5.71 21.62
CA LYS A 262 -14.63 -6.02 23.01
C LYS A 262 -14.09 -5.01 24.04
N ARG A 263 -12.91 -4.42 23.82
CA ARG A 263 -12.36 -3.39 24.72
C ARG A 263 -12.90 -1.98 24.41
N ARG A 264 -13.11 -1.64 23.15
CA ARG A 264 -13.79 -0.40 22.74
C ARG A 264 -15.23 -0.35 23.22
N SER A 265 -15.98 -1.45 23.10
CA SER A 265 -17.35 -1.55 23.59
C SER A 265 -17.48 -1.18 25.09
N THR A 266 -16.51 -1.53 25.91
CA THR A 266 -16.52 -1.18 27.35
C THR A 266 -16.15 0.30 27.57
N ALA A 267 -15.18 0.83 26.82
CA ALA A 267 -14.81 2.24 26.90
C ALA A 267 -15.91 3.16 26.34
N ASP A 268 -16.52 2.77 25.22
CA ASP A 268 -17.62 3.51 24.60
C ASP A 268 -18.88 3.49 25.49
N LYS A 269 -19.15 2.37 26.18
CA LYS A 269 -20.17 2.27 27.21
C LYS A 269 -19.90 3.21 28.37
N ASN A 270 -18.71 3.19 28.93
CA ASN A 270 -18.35 4.03 30.06
C ASN A 270 -18.49 5.53 29.69
N MET A 271 -18.11 5.91 28.47
CA MET A 271 -18.32 7.26 27.96
C MET A 271 -19.78 7.57 27.71
N LEU A 272 -20.58 6.61 27.20
CA LEU A 272 -22.04 6.79 27.04
C LEU A 272 -22.70 7.04 28.39
N PHE A 273 -22.42 6.23 29.40
CA PHE A 273 -22.95 6.39 30.74
C PHE A 273 -22.43 7.63 31.47
N ALA A 274 -21.20 8.07 31.24
CA ALA A 274 -20.66 9.30 31.82
C ALA A 274 -21.37 10.58 31.30
N GLU A 275 -22.06 10.52 30.18
CA GLU A 275 -22.85 11.62 29.60
C GLU A 275 -24.35 11.55 29.94
N MET A 276 -24.76 10.51 30.69
CA MET A 276 -26.11 10.37 31.13
C MET A 276 -26.28 11.03 32.53
N GLU A 277 -27.44 11.54 32.79
CA GLU A 277 -27.83 11.96 34.15
C GLU A 277 -27.99 10.73 35.06
N ASP A 278 -27.93 10.90 36.35
CA ASP A 278 -28.05 9.80 37.32
C ASP A 278 -29.36 9.01 37.17
N GLU A 279 -30.41 9.67 36.70
CA GLU A 279 -31.71 9.04 36.33
C GLU A 279 -32.01 9.35 34.87
N PHE A 280 -32.15 8.32 34.02
CA PHE A 280 -32.49 8.47 32.61
C PHE A 280 -33.47 7.42 32.11
N ILE A 281 -34.23 7.77 31.06
CA ILE A 281 -35.17 6.85 30.43
C ILE A 281 -34.47 6.04 29.32
N ARG A 282 -34.91 4.79 29.16
CA ARG A 282 -34.36 3.86 28.14
C ARG A 282 -34.31 4.48 26.75
N ARG A 283 -35.28 5.27 26.36
CA ARG A 283 -35.36 5.91 25.05
C ARG A 283 -34.17 6.85 24.82
N LEU A 284 -33.81 7.66 25.80
CA LEU A 284 -32.67 8.59 25.70
C LEU A 284 -31.33 7.85 25.62
N LEU A 285 -31.20 6.74 26.37
CA LEU A 285 -29.99 5.87 26.27
C LEU A 285 -29.86 5.29 24.88
N LEU A 286 -30.92 4.77 24.27
CA LEU A 286 -30.91 4.18 22.94
C LEU A 286 -30.64 5.23 21.85
N GLU A 287 -31.17 6.43 21.97
CA GLU A 287 -30.94 7.55 21.07
C GLU A 287 -29.45 7.96 21.06
N LYS A 288 -28.87 8.18 22.24
CA LYS A 288 -27.45 8.48 22.38
C LYS A 288 -26.54 7.31 21.95
N ALA A 289 -26.94 6.07 22.20
CA ALA A 289 -26.23 4.89 21.72
C ALA A 289 -26.23 4.80 20.17
N HIS A 290 -27.37 5.10 19.55
CA HIS A 290 -27.52 5.18 18.10
C HIS A 290 -26.59 6.26 17.50
N ASP A 291 -26.57 7.47 18.08
CA ASP A 291 -25.70 8.56 17.62
C ASP A 291 -24.22 8.21 17.71
N ARG A 292 -23.85 7.39 18.69
CA ARG A 292 -22.49 6.85 18.87
C ARG A 292 -22.24 5.53 18.16
N ARG A 293 -23.22 5.01 17.41
CA ARG A 293 -23.17 3.72 16.72
C ARG A 293 -22.86 2.54 17.66
N ILE A 294 -23.32 2.62 18.88
CA ILE A 294 -23.25 1.52 19.85
C ILE A 294 -24.49 0.63 19.63
N PRO A 295 -24.32 -0.69 19.40
CA PRO A 295 -25.47 -1.60 19.25
C PRO A 295 -26.37 -1.58 20.49
N GLU A 296 -27.69 -1.63 20.30
CA GLU A 296 -28.67 -1.62 21.40
C GLU A 296 -28.42 -2.72 22.42
N SER A 297 -28.06 -3.94 21.95
CA SER A 297 -27.69 -5.06 22.82
C SER A 297 -26.48 -4.73 23.70
N THR A 298 -25.58 -3.88 23.24
CA THR A 298 -24.40 -3.44 23.99
C THR A 298 -24.74 -2.34 24.97
N ALA A 299 -25.62 -1.43 24.63
CA ALA A 299 -26.04 -0.31 25.49
C ALA A 299 -26.92 -0.78 26.66
N LEU A 300 -27.65 -1.87 26.51
CA LEU A 300 -28.60 -2.42 27.49
C LEU A 300 -28.04 -3.52 28.40
N THR A 301 -26.81 -4.00 28.14
CA THR A 301 -26.10 -4.99 28.99
C THR A 301 -25.12 -4.30 29.91
#